data_c1adf370d1cfd9e7e5fd7e04cc81e32b
#
_entry.id   c1adf370d1cfd9e7e5fd7e04cc81e32b
#
_cell.length_a   1.000
_cell.length_b   1.000
_cell.length_c   1.000
_cell.angle_alpha   90.00
_cell.angle_beta   90.00
_cell.angle_gamma   90.00
#
_symmetry.space_group_name_H-M   'P 1'
#
loop_
_entity.id
_entity.type
_entity.pdbx_description
1 polymer ?
#
loop_
_entity_poly.entity_id
_entity_poly.type
_entity_poly.pdbx_seq_one_letter_code
_entity_poly.pdbx_strand_id
1 'polypeptide(L)'
;MGKKVTVKDVAREAGVSVATVSYIMNNRTDQKISDATRKKVLQIANLLNYTPNSVAKSLATGRNSIIGISYSMDDATPSRNLELSSFINMLIERLNRLKYDVIYMPVNTTSDSASINRNIDGIIAIDLSNEDFVKLADNCFVPVISVDMLVNDGLFYQIYSDIPQLIEKATEFLGDDFYFVMEKYENEKYLAFLTENIPKERLLFYSPETIPDFTKIKGKKALVLGSYLALILRSYIHDYDMVAITSHESEVLLPDSIHVLKNDISKKANLAINILLNAMDRKFDVKHDHKISMTDIN
;
A
#
# COMPACT_ATOMS: atom_id res chain seq x y z
N MET A 1 40.52 -3.31 12.78
CA MET A 1 39.43 -3.11 11.82
C MET A 1 39.95 -3.31 10.40
N GLY A 2 39.48 -4.33 9.67
CA GLY A 2 39.90 -4.58 8.28
C GLY A 2 39.43 -3.43 7.36
N LYS A 3 40.31 -3.09 6.40
CA LYS A 3 40.00 -2.05 5.40
C LYS A 3 38.77 -2.47 4.60
N LYS A 4 37.70 -1.66 4.62
CA LYS A 4 36.47 -1.95 3.88
C LYS A 4 36.76 -1.98 2.37
N VAL A 5 36.39 -3.07 1.70
CA VAL A 5 36.58 -3.22 0.24
C VAL A 5 35.81 -2.14 -0.49
N THR A 6 36.38 -1.56 -1.50
CA THR A 6 35.84 -0.47 -2.29
C THR A 6 35.53 -0.91 -3.74
N VAL A 7 34.74 -0.14 -4.46
CA VAL A 7 34.49 -0.34 -5.90
C VAL A 7 35.84 -0.36 -6.70
N LYS A 8 36.85 0.38 -6.25
CA LYS A 8 38.16 0.42 -6.87
C LYS A 8 38.91 -0.91 -6.73
N ASP A 9 38.75 -1.59 -5.59
CA ASP A 9 39.36 -2.90 -5.35
C ASP A 9 38.73 -3.95 -6.27
N VAL A 10 37.38 -3.96 -6.41
CA VAL A 10 36.68 -4.84 -7.35
C VAL A 10 37.12 -4.57 -8.79
N ALA A 11 37.22 -3.31 -9.18
CA ALA A 11 37.63 -2.92 -10.54
C ALA A 11 39.05 -3.42 -10.86
N ARG A 12 40.01 -3.25 -9.92
CA ARG A 12 41.36 -3.72 -10.05
C ARG A 12 41.43 -5.24 -10.21
N GLU A 13 40.80 -5.99 -9.34
CA GLU A 13 40.78 -7.46 -9.40
C GLU A 13 40.04 -8.00 -10.63
N ALA A 14 39.01 -7.35 -11.09
CA ALA A 14 38.29 -7.74 -12.29
C ALA A 14 38.97 -7.32 -13.59
N GLY A 15 39.98 -6.42 -13.52
CA GLY A 15 40.66 -5.87 -14.69
C GLY A 15 39.76 -4.99 -15.56
N VAL A 16 38.86 -4.23 -14.94
CA VAL A 16 37.93 -3.34 -15.62
C VAL A 16 37.95 -1.94 -14.99
N SER A 17 37.29 -0.96 -15.66
CA SER A 17 37.18 0.38 -15.09
C SER A 17 36.18 0.40 -13.90
N VAL A 18 36.37 1.37 -12.99
CA VAL A 18 35.40 1.64 -11.91
C VAL A 18 34.00 1.91 -12.44
N ALA A 19 33.91 2.61 -13.58
CA ALA A 19 32.64 2.87 -14.27
C ALA A 19 31.97 1.57 -14.71
N THR A 20 32.72 0.61 -15.27
CA THR A 20 32.20 -0.70 -15.66
C THR A 20 31.65 -1.47 -14.46
N VAL A 21 32.36 -1.48 -13.33
CA VAL A 21 31.85 -2.10 -12.08
C VAL A 21 30.55 -1.40 -11.64
N SER A 22 30.55 -0.07 -11.63
CA SER A 22 29.35 0.70 -11.25
C SER A 22 28.15 0.39 -12.14
N TYR A 23 28.34 0.29 -13.46
CA TYR A 23 27.28 -0.07 -14.39
C TYR A 23 26.71 -1.47 -14.14
N ILE A 24 27.59 -2.44 -13.88
CA ILE A 24 27.20 -3.82 -13.58
C ILE A 24 26.45 -3.89 -12.25
N MET A 25 26.94 -3.25 -11.19
CA MET A 25 26.32 -3.25 -9.86
C MET A 25 24.96 -2.55 -9.85
N ASN A 26 24.76 -1.53 -10.69
CA ASN A 26 23.48 -0.84 -10.86
C ASN A 26 22.60 -1.46 -11.95
N ASN A 27 22.97 -2.61 -12.48
CA ASN A 27 22.25 -3.36 -13.52
C ASN A 27 21.87 -2.49 -14.74
N ARG A 28 22.77 -1.61 -15.17
CA ARG A 28 22.55 -0.78 -16.35
C ARG A 28 22.63 -1.65 -17.62
N THR A 29 21.57 -1.59 -18.42
CA THR A 29 21.44 -2.35 -19.68
C THR A 29 21.80 -1.51 -20.92
N ASP A 30 21.89 -0.20 -20.75
CA ASP A 30 22.23 0.77 -21.80
C ASP A 30 23.73 0.75 -22.18
N GLN A 31 24.55 0.01 -21.42
CA GLN A 31 25.97 -0.12 -21.65
C GLN A 31 26.32 -1.48 -22.29
N LYS A 32 27.06 -1.46 -23.39
CA LYS A 32 27.52 -2.67 -24.08
C LYS A 32 28.61 -3.37 -23.25
N ILE A 33 28.21 -4.16 -22.26
CA ILE A 33 29.11 -4.97 -21.41
C ILE A 33 28.79 -6.43 -21.70
N SER A 34 29.82 -7.21 -22.03
CA SER A 34 29.64 -8.66 -22.28
C SER A 34 29.19 -9.42 -21.05
N ASP A 35 28.41 -10.48 -21.23
CA ASP A 35 27.97 -11.35 -20.13
C ASP A 35 29.14 -11.97 -19.38
N ALA A 36 30.21 -12.32 -20.07
CA ALA A 36 31.44 -12.81 -19.44
C ALA A 36 32.04 -11.79 -18.49
N THR A 37 32.12 -10.50 -18.89
CA THR A 37 32.61 -9.42 -18.04
C THR A 37 31.67 -9.20 -16.86
N ARG A 38 30.35 -9.19 -17.08
CA ARG A 38 29.35 -9.06 -16.02
C ARG A 38 29.50 -10.17 -14.98
N LYS A 39 29.56 -11.42 -15.43
CA LYS A 39 29.73 -12.58 -14.56
C LYS A 39 31.03 -12.51 -13.74
N LYS A 40 32.17 -12.14 -14.38
CA LYS A 40 33.47 -12.00 -13.73
C LYS A 40 33.43 -10.96 -12.60
N VAL A 41 32.86 -9.79 -12.88
CA VAL A 41 32.79 -8.70 -11.89
C VAL A 41 31.92 -9.09 -10.69
N LEU A 42 30.75 -9.73 -10.92
CA LEU A 42 29.87 -10.20 -9.85
C LEU A 42 30.54 -11.28 -8.98
N GLN A 43 31.27 -12.21 -9.60
CA GLN A 43 31.99 -13.23 -8.86
C GLN A 43 33.09 -12.62 -7.98
N ILE A 44 33.88 -11.68 -8.52
CA ILE A 44 34.94 -10.99 -7.76
C ILE A 44 34.34 -10.14 -6.63
N ALA A 45 33.23 -9.44 -6.86
CA ALA A 45 32.54 -8.71 -5.81
C ALA A 45 32.11 -9.62 -4.66
N ASN A 46 31.55 -10.80 -4.98
CA ASN A 46 31.18 -11.79 -3.97
C ASN A 46 32.41 -12.33 -3.21
N LEU A 47 33.48 -12.67 -3.91
CA LEU A 47 34.73 -13.17 -3.29
C LEU A 47 35.33 -12.15 -2.32
N LEU A 48 35.25 -10.88 -2.66
CA LEU A 48 35.76 -9.77 -1.84
C LEU A 48 34.77 -9.33 -0.76
N ASN A 49 33.60 -9.92 -0.65
CA ASN A 49 32.48 -9.44 0.18
C ASN A 49 32.20 -7.95 -0.03
N TYR A 50 32.29 -7.50 -1.29
CA TYR A 50 31.99 -6.13 -1.64
C TYR A 50 30.49 -5.89 -1.65
N THR A 51 30.03 -4.94 -0.86
CA THR A 51 28.67 -4.40 -0.93
C THR A 51 28.71 -2.97 -1.47
N PRO A 52 27.87 -2.63 -2.48
CA PRO A 52 27.75 -1.24 -2.94
C PRO A 52 27.51 -0.30 -1.76
N ASN A 53 28.22 0.83 -1.75
CA ASN A 53 28.06 1.80 -0.68
C ASN A 53 26.79 2.65 -0.96
N SER A 54 25.71 2.34 -0.26
CA SER A 54 24.44 3.09 -0.35
C SER A 54 24.60 4.56 0.00
N VAL A 55 25.46 4.88 0.98
CA VAL A 55 25.75 6.27 1.37
C VAL A 55 26.40 7.05 0.23
N ALA A 56 27.37 6.44 -0.47
CA ALA A 56 27.99 7.09 -1.63
C ALA A 56 27.00 7.27 -2.79
N LYS A 57 26.07 6.32 -2.97
CA LYS A 57 25.00 6.43 -3.95
C LYS A 57 24.03 7.55 -3.57
N SER A 58 23.60 7.60 -2.32
CA SER A 58 22.66 8.64 -1.85
C SER A 58 23.25 10.04 -1.92
N LEU A 59 24.55 10.20 -1.62
CA LEU A 59 25.26 11.46 -1.78
C LEU A 59 25.32 11.91 -3.25
N ALA A 60 25.48 10.98 -4.19
CA ALA A 60 25.55 11.29 -5.62
C ALA A 60 24.17 11.57 -6.24
N THR A 61 23.11 10.94 -5.76
CA THR A 61 21.74 11.04 -6.31
C THR A 61 20.83 11.96 -5.51
N GLY A 62 21.21 12.31 -4.29
CA GLY A 62 20.35 13.00 -3.31
C GLY A 62 19.21 12.13 -2.78
N ARG A 63 19.24 10.80 -3.02
CA ARG A 63 18.19 9.85 -2.65
C ARG A 63 18.76 8.55 -2.09
N ASN A 64 18.04 7.99 -1.13
CA ASN A 64 18.38 6.72 -0.50
C ASN A 64 17.79 5.53 -1.26
N SER A 65 16.78 5.75 -2.08
CA SER A 65 15.97 4.74 -2.77
C SER A 65 15.22 3.83 -1.81
N ILE A 66 14.70 4.39 -0.71
CA ILE A 66 13.93 3.67 0.31
C ILE A 66 12.58 4.37 0.52
N ILE A 67 11.50 3.61 0.47
CA ILE A 67 10.14 4.06 0.77
C ILE A 67 9.65 3.36 2.04
N GLY A 68 9.10 4.15 2.96
CA GLY A 68 8.40 3.63 4.12
C GLY A 68 6.94 3.31 3.81
N ILE A 69 6.43 2.18 4.31
CA ILE A 69 5.00 1.91 4.33
C ILE A 69 4.59 1.77 5.80
N SER A 70 3.64 2.61 6.23
CA SER A 70 3.07 2.58 7.57
C SER A 70 1.62 2.11 7.52
N TYR A 71 1.30 1.08 8.28
CA TYR A 71 -0.04 0.50 8.37
C TYR A 71 -0.18 -0.27 9.69
N SER A 72 -1.41 -0.60 10.05
CA SER A 72 -1.73 -1.50 11.16
C SER A 72 -2.50 -2.71 10.65
N MET A 73 -2.21 -3.87 11.19
CA MET A 73 -3.03 -5.08 11.05
C MET A 73 -3.58 -5.43 12.42
N ASP A 74 -4.87 -5.76 12.46
CA ASP A 74 -5.58 -6.12 13.68
C ASP A 74 -6.24 -7.49 13.49
N ASP A 75 -6.03 -8.41 14.42
CA ASP A 75 -6.67 -9.74 14.42
C ASP A 75 -8.20 -9.65 14.45
N ALA A 76 -8.74 -8.53 14.91
CA ALA A 76 -10.17 -8.23 14.88
C ALA A 76 -10.74 -7.94 13.47
N THR A 77 -9.87 -7.72 12.46
CA THR A 77 -10.26 -7.35 11.08
C THR A 77 -9.63 -8.25 10.02
N PRO A 78 -9.86 -9.58 10.05
CA PRO A 78 -9.18 -10.53 9.17
C PRO A 78 -9.48 -10.33 7.68
N SER A 79 -10.69 -9.90 7.31
CA SER A 79 -11.05 -9.64 5.92
C SER A 79 -10.31 -8.41 5.39
N ARG A 80 -10.26 -7.34 6.17
CA ARG A 80 -9.51 -6.15 5.85
C ARG A 80 -8.00 -6.43 5.77
N ASN A 81 -7.45 -7.24 6.68
CA ASN A 81 -6.05 -7.64 6.65
C ASN A 81 -5.69 -8.38 5.35
N LEU A 82 -6.58 -9.22 4.81
CA LEU A 82 -6.37 -9.91 3.54
C LEU A 82 -6.28 -8.92 2.37
N GLU A 83 -7.22 -7.98 2.27
CA GLU A 83 -7.23 -6.93 1.24
C GLU A 83 -5.99 -6.03 1.36
N LEU A 84 -5.64 -5.62 2.59
CA LEU A 84 -4.48 -4.81 2.89
C LEU A 84 -3.17 -5.51 2.50
N SER A 85 -3.04 -6.80 2.81
CA SER A 85 -1.87 -7.61 2.43
C SER A 85 -1.68 -7.66 0.92
N SER A 86 -2.75 -7.86 0.17
CA SER A 86 -2.73 -7.85 -1.30
C SER A 86 -2.27 -6.50 -1.85
N PHE A 87 -2.80 -5.41 -1.29
CA PHE A 87 -2.43 -4.05 -1.68
C PHE A 87 -0.96 -3.73 -1.37
N ILE A 88 -0.48 -4.09 -0.16
CA ILE A 88 0.91 -3.88 0.25
C ILE A 88 1.87 -4.67 -0.65
N ASN A 89 1.58 -5.94 -0.93
CA ASN A 89 2.41 -6.75 -1.83
C ASN A 89 2.52 -6.12 -3.21
N MET A 90 1.44 -5.57 -3.72
CA MET A 90 1.41 -4.87 -5.01
C MET A 90 2.27 -3.59 -4.99
N LEU A 91 2.21 -2.81 -3.91
CA LEU A 91 3.07 -1.63 -3.72
C LEU A 91 4.54 -2.04 -3.68
N ILE A 92 4.89 -3.05 -2.89
CA ILE A 92 6.27 -3.55 -2.74
C ILE A 92 6.81 -4.00 -4.10
N GLU A 93 6.06 -4.83 -4.83
CA GLU A 93 6.48 -5.33 -6.14
C GLU A 93 6.76 -4.19 -7.13
N ARG A 94 5.86 -3.21 -7.21
CA ARG A 94 5.99 -2.08 -8.14
C ARG A 94 7.13 -1.14 -7.74
N LEU A 95 7.27 -0.82 -6.46
CA LEU A 95 8.37 -0.01 -5.94
C LEU A 95 9.73 -0.68 -6.18
N ASN A 96 9.83 -2.00 -5.98
CA ASN A 96 11.03 -2.77 -6.27
C ASN A 96 11.40 -2.75 -7.76
N ARG A 97 10.42 -2.82 -8.67
CA ARG A 97 10.66 -2.65 -10.12
C ARG A 97 11.23 -1.26 -10.45
N LEU A 98 10.83 -0.24 -9.69
CA LEU A 98 11.34 1.13 -9.79
C LEU A 98 12.66 1.34 -9.02
N LYS A 99 13.25 0.27 -8.45
CA LYS A 99 14.52 0.27 -7.70
C LYS A 99 14.44 1.00 -6.35
N TYR A 100 13.26 1.02 -5.74
CA TYR A 100 13.09 1.41 -4.34
C TYR A 100 13.01 0.17 -3.46
N ASP A 101 13.77 0.17 -2.39
CA ASP A 101 13.59 -0.77 -1.28
C ASP A 101 12.41 -0.29 -0.42
N VAL A 102 11.69 -1.23 0.18
CA VAL A 102 10.53 -0.92 1.01
C VAL A 102 10.79 -1.35 2.43
N ILE A 103 10.49 -0.47 3.38
CA ILE A 103 10.55 -0.79 4.82
C ILE A 103 9.18 -0.61 5.46
N TYR A 104 8.86 -1.50 6.40
CA TYR A 104 7.71 -1.33 7.26
C TYR A 104 8.01 -0.30 8.35
N MET A 105 7.08 0.63 8.56
CA MET A 105 7.15 1.64 9.60
C MET A 105 6.01 1.40 10.60
N PRO A 106 6.29 0.85 11.80
CA PRO A 106 5.25 0.60 12.78
C PRO A 106 4.69 1.93 13.32
N VAL A 107 3.39 1.93 13.58
CA VAL A 107 2.64 3.11 14.04
C VAL A 107 3.07 3.55 15.44
N ASN A 108 3.43 2.60 16.31
CA ASN A 108 3.72 2.81 17.74
C ASN A 108 5.20 3.05 18.06
N THR A 109 6.00 3.61 17.16
CA THR A 109 7.38 3.96 17.49
C THR A 109 7.43 5.16 18.43
N THR A 110 7.29 4.86 19.71
CA THR A 110 7.58 5.82 20.79
C THR A 110 9.02 6.34 20.68
N SER A 111 9.18 7.65 20.81
CA SER A 111 10.39 8.42 21.18
C SER A 111 11.70 8.27 20.40
N ASP A 112 11.99 7.17 19.72
CA ASP A 112 13.23 6.98 18.94
C ASP A 112 13.04 7.11 17.41
N SER A 113 11.90 7.63 16.97
CA SER A 113 11.54 7.83 15.56
C SER A 113 12.49 8.75 14.77
N ALA A 114 13.27 9.57 15.45
CA ALA A 114 14.28 10.42 14.83
C ALA A 114 15.41 9.63 14.11
N SER A 115 15.60 8.34 14.44
CA SER A 115 16.60 7.48 13.81
C SER A 115 16.11 6.81 12.53
N ILE A 116 14.79 6.58 12.40
CA ILE A 116 14.19 5.89 11.23
C ILE A 116 14.14 6.83 10.02
N ASN A 117 13.93 8.12 10.26
CA ASN A 117 13.71 9.12 9.21
C ASN A 117 14.93 9.51 8.38
N ARG A 118 16.12 9.12 8.76
CA ARG A 118 17.35 9.64 8.12
C ARG A 118 17.63 9.05 6.74
N ASN A 119 16.98 7.95 6.38
CA ASN A 119 17.32 7.19 5.17
C ASN A 119 16.13 6.84 4.28
N ILE A 120 14.94 7.39 4.51
CA ILE A 120 13.77 7.19 3.64
C ILE A 120 13.56 8.41 2.76
N ASP A 121 13.01 8.20 1.57
CA ASP A 121 12.75 9.27 0.60
C ASP A 121 11.28 9.68 0.55
N GLY A 122 10.38 8.83 1.05
CA GLY A 122 8.96 9.10 1.13
C GLY A 122 8.20 8.01 1.88
N ILE A 123 6.94 8.28 2.22
CA ILE A 123 6.10 7.38 3.03
C ILE A 123 4.72 7.23 2.39
N ILE A 124 4.21 6.00 2.41
CA ILE A 124 2.81 5.66 2.16
C ILE A 124 2.19 5.24 3.48
N ALA A 125 1.25 6.03 4.00
CA ALA A 125 0.48 5.74 5.19
C ALA A 125 -0.89 5.16 4.80
N ILE A 126 -1.27 4.00 5.34
CA ILE A 126 -2.49 3.28 4.93
C ILE A 126 -3.36 3.06 6.15
N ASP A 127 -4.57 3.61 6.13
CA ASP A 127 -5.62 3.44 7.14
C ASP A 127 -5.09 3.54 8.59
N LEU A 128 -4.40 4.63 8.88
CA LEU A 128 -3.99 4.96 10.24
C LEU A 128 -5.09 5.78 10.95
N SER A 129 -5.17 5.66 12.26
CA SER A 129 -5.94 6.61 13.07
C SER A 129 -5.46 8.04 12.79
N ASN A 130 -6.32 9.03 13.00
CA ASN A 130 -5.92 10.41 12.79
C ASN A 130 -4.75 10.82 13.73
N GLU A 131 -4.75 10.29 14.94
CA GLU A 131 -3.67 10.54 15.92
C GLU A 131 -2.34 9.97 15.45
N ASP A 132 -2.33 8.73 14.98
CA ASP A 132 -1.11 8.06 14.52
C ASP A 132 -0.57 8.68 13.23
N PHE A 133 -1.47 9.11 12.33
CA PHE A 133 -1.04 9.84 11.14
C PHE A 133 -0.37 11.16 11.48
N VAL A 134 -0.94 11.95 12.40
CA VAL A 134 -0.34 13.21 12.86
C VAL A 134 1.02 12.95 13.48
N LYS A 135 1.14 11.96 14.38
CA LYS A 135 2.43 11.57 14.96
C LYS A 135 3.47 11.21 13.90
N LEU A 136 3.04 10.45 12.88
CA LEU A 136 3.92 10.08 11.77
C LEU A 136 4.36 11.32 10.98
N ALA A 137 3.42 12.18 10.60
CA ALA A 137 3.66 13.35 9.76
C ALA A 137 4.54 14.40 10.47
N ASP A 138 4.30 14.66 11.76
CA ASP A 138 5.06 15.64 12.55
C ASP A 138 6.53 15.23 12.73
N ASN A 139 6.82 13.93 12.66
CA ASN A 139 8.18 13.41 12.85
C ASN A 139 8.89 13.10 11.50
N CYS A 140 8.27 13.39 10.36
CA CYS A 140 8.81 13.07 9.04
C CYS A 140 9.04 14.34 8.22
N PHE A 141 10.24 14.46 7.61
CA PHE A 141 10.60 15.56 6.72
C PHE A 141 10.67 15.13 5.24
N VAL A 142 9.94 14.09 4.90
CA VAL A 142 9.82 13.54 3.54
C VAL A 142 8.36 13.57 3.12
N PRO A 143 8.06 13.53 1.82
CA PRO A 143 6.68 13.43 1.35
C PRO A 143 5.94 12.25 1.96
N VAL A 144 4.76 12.51 2.51
CA VAL A 144 3.84 11.50 3.06
C VAL A 144 2.55 11.57 2.25
N ILE A 145 2.08 10.43 1.77
CA ILE A 145 0.75 10.30 1.18
C ILE A 145 -0.11 9.39 2.04
N SER A 146 -1.39 9.70 2.11
CA SER A 146 -2.37 8.88 2.82
C SER A 146 -3.19 8.05 1.84
N VAL A 147 -3.46 6.80 2.21
CA VAL A 147 -4.26 5.86 1.42
C VAL A 147 -5.35 5.24 2.29
N ASP A 148 -6.58 5.17 1.75
CA ASP A 148 -7.77 4.69 2.46
C ASP A 148 -7.95 5.33 3.84
N MET A 149 -7.69 6.65 3.90
CA MET A 149 -7.90 7.47 5.08
C MET A 149 -8.16 8.92 4.67
N LEU A 150 -8.92 9.64 5.49
CA LEU A 150 -9.18 11.06 5.32
C LEU A 150 -8.57 11.84 6.48
N VAL A 151 -7.75 12.84 6.16
CA VAL A 151 -7.07 13.70 7.13
C VAL A 151 -7.58 15.15 7.03
N ASN A 152 -7.48 15.90 8.12
CA ASN A 152 -7.98 17.30 8.16
C ASN A 152 -7.07 18.29 7.44
N ASP A 153 -5.91 17.85 7.00
CA ASP A 153 -4.90 18.71 6.41
C ASP A 153 -4.88 18.57 4.90
N GLY A 154 -5.26 19.63 4.20
CA GLY A 154 -5.27 19.70 2.74
C GLY A 154 -3.87 19.71 2.09
N LEU A 155 -2.80 19.75 2.89
CA LEU A 155 -1.41 19.67 2.40
C LEU A 155 -0.99 18.24 2.04
N PHE A 156 -1.69 17.22 2.55
CA PHE A 156 -1.40 15.84 2.26
C PHE A 156 -2.25 15.30 1.10
N TYR A 157 -1.62 14.58 0.19
CA TYR A 157 -2.34 13.81 -0.82
C TYR A 157 -3.09 12.64 -0.15
N GLN A 158 -4.40 12.57 -0.39
CA GLN A 158 -5.31 11.60 0.20
C GLN A 158 -5.93 10.79 -0.94
N ILE A 159 -5.55 9.53 -1.04
CA ILE A 159 -6.00 8.61 -2.09
C ILE A 159 -6.89 7.58 -1.44
N TYR A 160 -8.12 7.43 -1.90
CA TYR A 160 -9.06 6.49 -1.29
C TYR A 160 -9.97 5.84 -2.32
N SER A 161 -10.45 4.65 -1.99
CA SER A 161 -11.48 3.98 -2.77
C SER A 161 -12.82 4.63 -2.55
N ASP A 162 -13.54 4.90 -3.63
CA ASP A 162 -14.91 5.44 -3.58
C ASP A 162 -15.90 4.29 -3.35
N ILE A 163 -15.89 3.77 -2.14
CA ILE A 163 -16.83 2.73 -1.73
C ILE A 163 -18.26 3.21 -1.80
N PRO A 164 -18.63 4.46 -1.42
CA PRO A 164 -19.98 4.97 -1.61
C PRO A 164 -20.53 4.80 -3.03
N GLN A 165 -19.72 5.04 -4.07
CA GLN A 165 -20.15 4.78 -5.45
C GLN A 165 -20.39 3.29 -5.73
N LEU A 166 -19.56 2.40 -5.13
CA LEU A 166 -19.80 0.96 -5.26
C LEU A 166 -21.06 0.52 -4.50
N ILE A 167 -21.37 1.18 -3.37
CA ILE A 167 -22.62 0.98 -2.64
C ILE A 167 -23.82 1.37 -3.53
N GLU A 168 -23.74 2.52 -4.20
CA GLU A 168 -24.76 2.96 -5.14
C GLU A 168 -24.97 1.94 -6.26
N LYS A 169 -23.91 1.44 -6.86
CA LYS A 169 -24.00 0.35 -7.86
C LYS A 169 -24.61 -0.93 -7.30
N ALA A 170 -24.34 -1.26 -6.03
CA ALA A 170 -24.92 -2.44 -5.40
C ALA A 170 -26.45 -2.36 -5.29
N THR A 171 -27.03 -1.15 -5.20
CA THR A 171 -28.49 -0.97 -5.15
C THR A 171 -29.19 -1.45 -6.43
N GLU A 172 -28.49 -1.45 -7.58
CA GLU A 172 -29.03 -1.99 -8.83
C GLU A 172 -29.36 -3.49 -8.72
N PHE A 173 -28.62 -4.22 -7.89
CA PHE A 173 -28.77 -5.66 -7.68
C PHE A 173 -29.59 -5.99 -6.44
N LEU A 174 -29.37 -5.25 -5.35
CA LEU A 174 -29.97 -5.54 -4.05
C LEU A 174 -31.30 -4.77 -3.83
N GLY A 175 -31.53 -3.68 -4.57
CA GLY A 175 -32.56 -2.67 -4.22
C GLY A 175 -32.11 -1.89 -2.98
N ASP A 176 -33.03 -1.13 -2.38
CA ASP A 176 -32.71 -0.21 -1.27
C ASP A 176 -32.73 -0.90 0.12
N ASP A 177 -33.26 -2.14 0.20
CA ASP A 177 -33.44 -2.86 1.46
C ASP A 177 -32.39 -3.95 1.66
N PHE A 178 -31.19 -3.56 2.02
CA PHE A 178 -30.09 -4.48 2.32
C PHE A 178 -29.35 -4.07 3.59
N TYR A 179 -28.59 -5.01 4.15
CA TYR A 179 -27.63 -4.74 5.21
C TYR A 179 -26.23 -4.50 4.63
N PHE A 180 -25.53 -3.51 5.14
CA PHE A 180 -24.13 -3.33 4.83
C PHE A 180 -23.26 -3.95 5.94
N VAL A 181 -22.47 -4.95 5.58
CA VAL A 181 -21.63 -5.70 6.51
C VAL A 181 -20.17 -5.44 6.17
N MET A 182 -19.42 -4.96 7.16
CA MET A 182 -18.00 -4.61 7.00
C MET A 182 -17.24 -4.78 8.30
N GLU A 183 -15.93 -4.76 8.22
CA GLU A 183 -15.04 -4.57 9.35
C GLU A 183 -14.71 -3.08 9.53
N LYS A 184 -14.28 -2.68 10.72
CA LYS A 184 -13.94 -1.29 11.00
C LYS A 184 -12.62 -0.89 10.34
N TYR A 185 -12.54 0.35 9.90
CA TYR A 185 -11.31 1.02 9.53
C TYR A 185 -10.78 1.80 10.74
N GLU A 186 -9.46 1.94 10.82
CA GLU A 186 -8.80 2.71 11.88
C GLU A 186 -9.04 4.22 11.73
N ASN A 187 -9.13 4.69 10.48
CA ASN A 187 -9.41 6.09 10.22
C ASN A 187 -10.89 6.39 10.36
N GLU A 188 -11.26 7.02 11.48
CA GLU A 188 -12.65 7.33 11.81
C GLU A 188 -13.36 8.18 10.76
N LYS A 189 -12.63 9.10 10.09
CA LYS A 189 -13.23 9.95 9.06
C LYS A 189 -13.51 9.20 7.78
N TYR A 190 -12.60 8.30 7.41
CA TYR A 190 -12.82 7.43 6.27
C TYR A 190 -13.95 6.45 6.56
N LEU A 191 -14.01 5.89 7.77
CA LEU A 191 -15.12 5.06 8.20
C LEU A 191 -16.47 5.82 8.13
N ALA A 192 -16.50 7.07 8.61
CA ALA A 192 -17.70 7.91 8.51
C ALA A 192 -18.09 8.17 7.05
N PHE A 193 -17.12 8.45 6.16
CA PHE A 193 -17.36 8.61 4.73
C PHE A 193 -17.94 7.34 4.09
N LEU A 194 -17.39 6.16 4.44
CA LEU A 194 -17.88 4.88 3.90
C LEU A 194 -19.33 4.58 4.30
N THR A 195 -19.77 5.07 5.44
CA THR A 195 -21.07 4.73 6.04
C THR A 195 -22.07 5.87 6.04
N GLU A 196 -21.74 7.02 5.43
CA GLU A 196 -22.51 8.26 5.47
C GLU A 196 -23.99 8.07 5.05
N ASN A 197 -24.20 7.29 4.00
CA ASN A 197 -25.53 7.07 3.43
C ASN A 197 -26.20 5.76 3.87
N ILE A 198 -25.61 5.05 4.84
CA ILE A 198 -26.17 3.78 5.34
C ILE A 198 -26.91 4.02 6.66
N PRO A 199 -28.21 3.65 6.75
CA PRO A 199 -28.94 3.70 8.01
C PRO A 199 -28.25 2.86 9.10
N LYS A 200 -28.12 3.39 10.31
CA LYS A 200 -27.41 2.72 11.42
C LYS A 200 -27.95 1.32 11.72
N GLU A 201 -29.25 1.12 11.58
CA GLU A 201 -29.93 -0.17 11.77
C GLU A 201 -29.60 -1.19 10.68
N ARG A 202 -29.05 -0.74 9.55
CA ARG A 202 -28.63 -1.57 8.41
C ARG A 202 -27.11 -1.77 8.36
N LEU A 203 -26.36 -1.12 9.23
CA LEU A 203 -24.90 -1.22 9.29
C LEU A 203 -24.50 -2.26 10.34
N LEU A 204 -23.73 -3.26 9.92
CA LEU A 204 -23.20 -4.30 10.80
C LEU A 204 -21.69 -4.33 10.71
N PHE A 205 -21.05 -4.15 11.86
CA PHE A 205 -19.60 -4.35 11.98
C PHE A 205 -19.28 -5.77 12.45
N TYR A 206 -18.48 -6.46 11.68
CA TYR A 206 -17.94 -7.76 12.05
C TYR A 206 -16.63 -7.59 12.83
N SER A 207 -16.45 -8.41 13.84
CA SER A 207 -15.19 -8.71 14.50
C SER A 207 -15.27 -10.16 15.04
N PRO A 208 -14.18 -10.94 15.01
CA PRO A 208 -14.15 -12.28 15.59
C PRO A 208 -14.53 -12.32 17.07
N GLU A 209 -14.25 -11.25 17.81
CA GLU A 209 -14.57 -11.14 19.24
C GLU A 209 -16.04 -10.77 19.50
N THR A 210 -16.60 -9.99 18.61
CA THR A 210 -17.98 -9.49 18.70
C THR A 210 -18.73 -9.87 17.44
N ILE A 211 -18.89 -11.18 17.19
CA ILE A 211 -19.67 -11.67 16.06
C ILE A 211 -21.08 -11.09 16.20
N PRO A 212 -21.48 -10.19 15.28
CA PRO A 212 -22.82 -9.65 15.31
C PRO A 212 -23.84 -10.79 15.18
N ASP A 213 -25.02 -10.58 15.73
CA ASP A 213 -26.10 -11.56 15.58
C ASP A 213 -26.55 -11.61 14.12
N PHE A 214 -25.85 -12.40 13.32
CA PHE A 214 -26.17 -12.63 11.91
C PHE A 214 -27.50 -13.36 11.69
N THR A 215 -28.15 -13.85 12.75
CA THR A 215 -29.51 -14.38 12.61
C THR A 215 -30.49 -13.30 12.17
N LYS A 216 -30.24 -12.03 12.49
CA LYS A 216 -31.04 -10.88 12.08
C LYS A 216 -31.05 -10.65 10.56
N ILE A 217 -30.00 -11.08 9.87
CA ILE A 217 -29.87 -10.93 8.42
C ILE A 217 -30.14 -12.21 7.66
N LYS A 218 -30.52 -13.27 8.35
CA LYS A 218 -30.86 -14.54 7.71
C LYS A 218 -32.02 -14.38 6.74
N GLY A 219 -31.81 -14.75 5.47
CA GLY A 219 -32.79 -14.58 4.40
C GLY A 219 -33.04 -13.12 4.01
N LYS A 220 -32.12 -12.22 4.34
CA LYS A 220 -32.11 -10.82 3.89
C LYS A 220 -31.02 -10.62 2.85
N LYS A 221 -31.07 -9.51 2.15
CA LYS A 221 -30.02 -9.09 1.23
C LYS A 221 -28.90 -8.38 1.96
N ALA A 222 -27.66 -8.57 1.51
CA ALA A 222 -26.48 -7.93 2.09
C ALA A 222 -25.47 -7.47 1.05
N LEU A 223 -24.93 -6.28 1.27
CA LEU A 223 -23.71 -5.80 0.69
C LEU A 223 -22.57 -6.08 1.69
N VAL A 224 -21.49 -6.66 1.22
CA VAL A 224 -20.38 -7.10 2.07
C VAL A 224 -19.08 -6.49 1.57
N LEU A 225 -18.34 -5.83 2.45
CA LEU A 225 -17.03 -5.28 2.13
C LEU A 225 -15.94 -6.29 2.53
N GLY A 226 -15.36 -6.96 1.54
CA GLY A 226 -14.30 -7.93 1.69
C GLY A 226 -14.72 -9.37 1.36
N SER A 227 -13.84 -10.09 0.64
CA SER A 227 -14.08 -11.45 0.18
C SER A 227 -14.18 -12.48 1.30
N TYR A 228 -13.29 -12.38 2.30
CA TYR A 228 -13.30 -13.31 3.43
C TYR A 228 -14.58 -13.19 4.26
N LEU A 229 -15.05 -11.95 4.50
CA LEU A 229 -16.30 -11.71 5.21
C LEU A 229 -17.51 -12.24 4.43
N ALA A 230 -17.50 -12.10 3.10
CA ALA A 230 -18.54 -12.66 2.25
C ALA A 230 -18.62 -14.20 2.38
N LEU A 231 -17.47 -14.89 2.46
CA LEU A 231 -17.44 -16.35 2.69
C LEU A 231 -18.02 -16.75 4.04
N ILE A 232 -17.75 -15.98 5.11
CA ILE A 232 -18.33 -16.23 6.44
C ILE A 232 -19.86 -16.12 6.38
N LEU A 233 -20.37 -15.11 5.68
CA LEU A 233 -21.81 -14.82 5.62
C LEU A 233 -22.62 -15.84 4.83
N ARG A 234 -22.01 -16.70 4.02
CA ARG A 234 -22.71 -17.77 3.29
C ARG A 234 -23.48 -18.74 4.18
N SER A 235 -23.11 -18.83 5.44
CA SER A 235 -23.87 -19.63 6.44
C SER A 235 -25.20 -19.00 6.85
N TYR A 236 -25.44 -17.73 6.51
CA TYR A 236 -26.60 -16.95 6.93
C TYR A 236 -27.41 -16.41 5.76
N ILE A 237 -26.78 -16.12 4.63
CA ILE A 237 -27.34 -15.46 3.47
C ILE A 237 -27.09 -16.33 2.24
N HIS A 238 -28.08 -16.44 1.36
CA HIS A 238 -27.89 -17.10 0.08
C HIS A 238 -26.99 -16.28 -0.82
N ASP A 239 -26.14 -16.95 -1.59
CA ASP A 239 -25.18 -16.31 -2.48
C ASP A 239 -25.84 -15.26 -3.40
N TYR A 240 -27.03 -15.54 -3.94
CA TYR A 240 -27.77 -14.63 -4.83
C TYR A 240 -28.35 -13.37 -4.14
N ASP A 241 -28.44 -13.39 -2.81
CA ASP A 241 -28.89 -12.26 -2.00
C ASP A 241 -27.70 -11.42 -1.49
N MET A 242 -26.48 -11.73 -1.97
CA MET A 242 -25.23 -11.10 -1.54
C MET A 242 -24.53 -10.42 -2.71
N VAL A 243 -24.07 -9.19 -2.48
CA VAL A 243 -23.12 -8.49 -3.32
C VAL A 243 -21.85 -8.28 -2.50
N ALA A 244 -20.68 -8.64 -3.03
CA ALA A 244 -19.40 -8.44 -2.36
C ALA A 244 -18.57 -7.37 -3.06
N ILE A 245 -18.09 -6.39 -2.30
CA ILE A 245 -17.06 -5.46 -2.78
C ILE A 245 -15.69 -6.05 -2.41
N THR A 246 -14.87 -6.36 -3.42
CA THR A 246 -13.58 -7.03 -3.21
C THR A 246 -12.47 -6.39 -4.03
N SER A 247 -11.23 -6.62 -3.63
CA SER A 247 -10.09 -6.33 -4.50
C SER A 247 -10.02 -7.34 -5.66
N HIS A 248 -9.40 -6.93 -6.76
CA HIS A 248 -9.28 -7.76 -7.96
C HIS A 248 -8.71 -9.16 -7.71
N GLU A 249 -7.78 -9.28 -6.76
CA GLU A 249 -7.10 -10.56 -6.51
C GLU A 249 -7.90 -11.48 -5.58
N SER A 250 -8.73 -10.91 -4.71
CA SER A 250 -9.51 -11.69 -3.73
C SER A 250 -10.85 -12.19 -4.28
N GLU A 251 -11.31 -11.69 -5.43
CA GLU A 251 -12.55 -12.18 -6.06
C GLU A 251 -12.51 -13.68 -6.40
N VAL A 252 -11.32 -14.21 -6.73
CA VAL A 252 -11.10 -15.63 -7.04
C VAL A 252 -11.52 -16.57 -5.90
N LEU A 253 -11.62 -16.05 -4.68
CA LEU A 253 -12.04 -16.81 -3.50
C LEU A 253 -13.56 -17.00 -3.43
N LEU A 254 -14.32 -16.23 -4.19
CA LEU A 254 -15.77 -16.24 -4.13
C LEU A 254 -16.36 -17.14 -5.23
N PRO A 255 -17.46 -17.86 -4.95
CA PRO A 255 -18.17 -18.60 -5.98
C PRO A 255 -18.87 -17.65 -6.96
N ASP A 256 -19.04 -18.10 -8.21
CA ASP A 256 -19.71 -17.34 -9.29
C ASP A 256 -21.15 -16.92 -8.96
N SER A 257 -21.77 -17.56 -7.97
CA SER A 257 -23.11 -17.26 -7.48
C SER A 257 -23.21 -15.95 -6.69
N ILE A 258 -22.07 -15.41 -6.20
CA ILE A 258 -22.03 -14.12 -5.51
C ILE A 258 -21.71 -13.03 -6.53
N HIS A 259 -22.54 -12.01 -6.59
CA HIS A 259 -22.24 -10.84 -7.43
C HIS A 259 -21.07 -10.03 -6.84
N VAL A 260 -20.07 -9.76 -7.67
CA VAL A 260 -18.85 -9.07 -7.22
C VAL A 260 -18.73 -7.69 -7.85
N LEU A 261 -18.57 -6.67 -7.01
CA LEU A 261 -18.16 -5.33 -7.40
C LEU A 261 -16.68 -5.14 -7.10
N LYS A 262 -15.91 -4.77 -8.11
CA LYS A 262 -14.44 -4.67 -8.00
C LYS A 262 -14.00 -3.32 -7.46
N ASN A 263 -13.20 -3.35 -6.39
CA ASN A 263 -12.41 -2.22 -5.93
C ASN A 263 -11.01 -2.33 -6.55
N ASP A 264 -10.69 -1.47 -7.52
CA ASP A 264 -9.45 -1.56 -8.30
C ASP A 264 -8.23 -1.10 -7.48
N ILE A 265 -7.70 -2.00 -6.66
CA ILE A 265 -6.47 -1.74 -5.89
C ILE A 265 -5.23 -1.61 -6.78
N SER A 266 -5.26 -2.14 -8.01
CA SER A 266 -4.16 -2.01 -8.96
C SER A 266 -4.00 -0.56 -9.45
N LYS A 267 -5.11 0.06 -9.83
CA LYS A 267 -5.16 1.49 -10.18
C LYS A 267 -4.76 2.34 -8.98
N LYS A 268 -5.28 2.04 -7.79
CA LYS A 268 -4.95 2.75 -6.54
C LYS A 268 -3.46 2.68 -6.22
N ALA A 269 -2.82 1.51 -6.34
CA ALA A 269 -1.39 1.37 -6.10
C ALA A 269 -0.54 2.16 -7.09
N ASN A 270 -0.89 2.16 -8.39
CA ASN A 270 -0.20 2.97 -9.38
C ASN A 270 -0.31 4.46 -9.07
N LEU A 271 -1.50 4.90 -8.71
CA LEU A 271 -1.75 6.30 -8.36
C LEU A 271 -0.93 6.72 -7.14
N ALA A 272 -0.97 5.91 -6.06
CA ALA A 272 -0.21 6.17 -4.85
C ALA A 272 1.28 6.31 -5.13
N ILE A 273 1.85 5.39 -5.90
CA ILE A 273 3.28 5.44 -6.26
C ILE A 273 3.58 6.67 -7.12
N ASN A 274 2.78 6.95 -8.14
CA ASN A 274 3.02 8.08 -9.04
C ASN A 274 2.97 9.42 -8.31
N ILE A 275 1.99 9.61 -7.43
CA ILE A 275 1.87 10.83 -6.62
C ILE A 275 3.04 10.96 -5.67
N LEU A 276 3.43 9.88 -4.97
CA LEU A 276 4.59 9.90 -4.08
C LEU A 276 5.87 10.29 -4.84
N LEU A 277 6.13 9.67 -5.98
CA LEU A 277 7.31 9.97 -6.79
C LEU A 277 7.31 11.42 -7.31
N ASN A 278 6.15 11.94 -7.73
CA ASN A 278 6.02 13.33 -8.13
C ASN A 278 6.27 14.29 -6.97
N ALA A 279 5.76 13.98 -5.78
CA ALA A 279 6.02 14.77 -4.58
C ALA A 279 7.51 14.76 -4.19
N MET A 280 8.18 13.60 -4.28
CA MET A 280 9.62 13.47 -4.07
C MET A 280 10.44 14.25 -5.10
N ASP A 281 9.96 14.39 -6.35
CA ASP A 281 10.57 15.23 -7.41
C ASP A 281 10.23 16.70 -7.27
N ARG A 282 9.48 17.08 -6.24
CA ARG A 282 8.95 18.43 -6.04
C ARG A 282 8.08 18.92 -7.23
N LYS A 283 7.44 18.00 -7.92
CA LYS A 283 6.50 18.24 -9.02
C LYS A 283 5.07 18.26 -8.48
N PHE A 284 4.80 19.10 -7.50
CA PHE A 284 3.46 19.22 -6.93
C PHE A 284 2.85 20.58 -7.31
N ASP A 285 1.57 20.57 -7.57
CA ASP A 285 0.78 21.76 -7.77
C ASP A 285 0.07 22.12 -6.46
N VAL A 286 0.44 23.24 -5.88
CA VAL A 286 -0.14 23.73 -4.62
C VAL A 286 -1.59 24.23 -4.76
N LYS A 287 -2.15 24.20 -5.96
CA LYS A 287 -3.51 24.71 -6.25
C LYS A 287 -4.58 23.61 -6.32
N HIS A 288 -4.18 22.33 -6.32
CA HIS A 288 -5.12 21.21 -6.45
C HIS A 288 -5.71 20.79 -5.09
N ASP A 289 -6.96 20.36 -5.12
CA ASP A 289 -7.51 19.56 -4.04
C ASP A 289 -6.72 18.25 -4.00
N HIS A 290 -6.07 17.99 -2.88
CA HIS A 290 -5.23 16.81 -2.72
C HIS A 290 -6.03 15.54 -2.36
N LYS A 291 -7.36 15.62 -2.38
CA LYS A 291 -8.25 14.46 -2.25
C LYS A 291 -8.50 13.87 -3.63
N ILE A 292 -8.14 12.60 -3.79
CA ILE A 292 -8.25 11.89 -5.06
C ILE A 292 -9.06 10.62 -4.83
N SER A 293 -10.33 10.66 -5.25
CA SER A 293 -11.16 9.47 -5.33
C SER A 293 -10.75 8.61 -6.53
N MET A 294 -10.88 7.29 -6.40
CA MET A 294 -10.61 6.36 -7.49
C MET A 294 -11.55 6.53 -8.69
N THR A 295 -12.67 7.23 -8.52
CA THR A 295 -13.63 7.54 -9.58
C THR A 295 -13.27 8.78 -10.38
N ASP A 296 -12.47 9.69 -9.82
CA ASP A 296 -12.04 10.92 -10.48
C ASP A 296 -11.03 10.70 -11.60
N ILE A 297 -10.60 9.45 -11.80
CA ILE A 297 -9.56 9.07 -12.76
C ILE A 297 -10.17 8.14 -13.82
N ASN A 298 -10.65 8.73 -14.90
CA ASN A 298 -11.04 8.02 -16.12
C ASN A 298 -9.84 7.73 -17.02
#